data_23b3ece029d37d7b2f2294237c91722a
#
_entry.id   23b3ece029d37d7b2f2294237c91722a
#
_cell.length_a   1.000
_cell.length_b   1.000
_cell.length_c   1.000
_cell.angle_alpha   90.00
_cell.angle_beta   90.00
_cell.angle_gamma   90.00
#
_symmetry.space_group_name_H-M   'P 1'
#
loop_
_entity.id
_entity.type
_entity.pdbx_description
1 polymer ?
#
loop_
_entity_poly.entity_id
_entity_poly.type
_entity_poly.pdbx_seq_one_letter_code
_entity_poly.pdbx_strand_id
1 'polypeptide(L)'
;MSLGLFSHLCPALAARFALTALIALSTACCGKPAAPDHPLNQPPKLAQAAAKPATAPRTGKSLFQLPHVTLVAITDWQAKLKPCGCTLDLQRGGVERLAYWLSQTRVQDDSVVVVHAGSLLQDDEPHSSPATQAQFALRLEAFSKAIGQMQVSAVALSRWDLAAGGEAAIRAYAALQGSLRAPILALTPVPGLQAQKIHLQRSASGVQVGLLAVDPLDAADDAARAALVSVQVAELRQQGAQVVVALANTGLRGARKLARQVKGLDVIVVGQLDAKTDPSLDLEREGEVLLIHATRHGAWAAALTLVPDGGGSWSEASQHLPGEAEALQTRLEAAQKHVRDLKARGSLSVERAMPLYQAQINDLQQRIAAAQAARQQPLPAGRLAAYRVVGLDWSAPTDPQLAAVVAAYDAEVGKVAEKLASTPVAAKPGQASYIGQAECLGCHEDAGGFAKANPHAAAWKTLQDVAKTKDLDCVACHTTGWAQPGGSAFANVEKFKDVQCEACHGPGSLHAADPDKPGLLAKADAKACGQCHTQQHSPRFAYEPYARQLIVPGHGQPAAKKP
;
A
#
# COMPACT_ATOMS: atom_id res chain seq x y z
N MET A 1 38.92 15.61 45.54
CA MET A 1 38.77 17.06 45.76
C MET A 1 37.54 17.49 45.04
N SER A 2 36.45 17.60 45.78
CA SER A 2 35.59 18.75 46.15
C SER A 2 34.64 19.09 45.02
N LEU A 3 33.35 18.74 45.15
CA LEU A 3 32.19 19.25 45.94
C LEU A 3 31.62 20.58 45.45
N GLY A 4 30.29 20.56 45.27
CA GLY A 4 29.34 21.68 45.27
C GLY A 4 28.18 21.43 44.33
N LEU A 5 27.07 20.80 44.63
CA LEU A 5 25.86 21.07 45.42
C LEU A 5 25.39 22.53 45.41
N PHE A 6 24.19 22.76 44.86
CA PHE A 6 23.09 23.58 45.40
C PHE A 6 21.85 23.43 44.53
N SER A 7 20.87 22.88 44.98
CA SER A 7 19.46 22.88 45.27
C SER A 7 18.85 24.27 45.51
N HIS A 8 17.61 24.47 45.08
CA HIS A 8 16.39 25.01 45.72
C HIS A 8 15.42 25.54 44.70
N LEU A 9 14.26 25.04 44.70
CA LEU A 9 12.95 25.33 45.30
C LEU A 9 11.94 26.01 44.36
N CYS A 10 10.81 25.32 44.21
CA CYS A 10 9.48 25.85 43.83
C CYS A 10 8.95 26.85 44.88
N PRO A 11 8.01 27.75 44.58
CA PRO A 11 6.65 27.39 45.01
C PRO A 11 5.49 27.83 44.08
N ALA A 12 4.37 27.15 44.32
CA ALA A 12 3.05 27.35 43.78
C ALA A 12 2.38 28.66 44.24
N LEU A 13 1.46 29.18 43.46
CA LEU A 13 0.33 29.96 43.99
C LEU A 13 -0.96 29.65 43.20
N ALA A 14 -1.98 29.27 43.95
CA ALA A 14 -3.36 29.07 43.56
C ALA A 14 -4.15 30.37 43.68
N ALA A 15 -5.15 30.58 42.85
CA ALA A 15 -6.27 31.44 43.20
C ALA A 15 -7.59 30.92 42.54
N ARG A 16 -8.57 30.69 43.41
CA ARG A 16 -9.98 30.33 43.22
C ARG A 16 -10.78 31.56 42.85
N PHE A 17 -11.91 31.37 42.17
CA PHE A 17 -13.26 31.97 42.41
C PHE A 17 -14.20 31.29 41.40
N ALA A 18 -15.15 30.44 41.79
CA ALA A 18 -16.48 30.53 42.38
C ALA A 18 -17.55 31.08 41.41
N LEU A 19 -18.40 30.20 40.93
CA LEU A 19 -19.83 29.95 41.23
C LEU A 19 -20.87 30.98 40.72
N THR A 20 -21.73 30.59 39.81
CA THR A 20 -23.19 30.68 40.01
C THR A 20 -23.94 29.72 39.06
N ALA A 21 -24.86 28.97 39.66
CA ALA A 21 -25.76 28.02 39.03
C ALA A 21 -27.01 28.72 38.51
N LEU A 22 -27.65 28.18 37.46
CA LEU A 22 -29.10 28.23 37.29
C LEU A 22 -29.59 26.92 36.66
N ILE A 23 -30.54 26.32 37.35
CA ILE A 23 -31.24 25.09 37.04
C ILE A 23 -32.39 25.39 36.07
N ALA A 24 -32.55 24.58 35.03
CA ALA A 24 -33.85 24.36 34.40
C ALA A 24 -33.94 22.89 33.94
N LEU A 25 -34.84 22.15 34.60
CA LEU A 25 -35.31 20.83 34.20
C LEU A 25 -36.14 20.92 32.91
N SER A 26 -35.95 19.99 31.97
CA SER A 26 -37.07 19.34 31.28
C SER A 26 -36.64 18.09 30.52
N THR A 27 -37.19 16.98 30.93
CA THR A 27 -37.70 15.78 30.22
C THR A 27 -36.82 15.01 29.23
N ALA A 28 -36.71 13.75 29.61
CA ALA A 28 -36.12 12.63 28.89
C ALA A 28 -36.71 12.38 27.49
N CYS A 29 -35.83 12.00 26.55
CA CYS A 29 -36.15 11.02 25.51
C CYS A 29 -34.88 10.25 25.13
N CYS A 30 -34.97 8.94 25.14
CA CYS A 30 -33.93 7.99 24.76
C CYS A 30 -33.39 8.27 23.36
N GLY A 31 -32.14 8.74 23.26
CA GLY A 31 -31.37 8.82 22.03
C GLY A 31 -30.23 7.82 22.11
N LYS A 32 -30.18 6.87 21.15
CA LYS A 32 -29.07 5.96 20.96
C LYS A 32 -27.79 6.77 20.68
N PRO A 33 -26.60 6.37 21.15
CA PRO A 33 -25.36 7.06 20.81
C PRO A 33 -25.09 6.90 19.32
N ALA A 34 -24.95 8.02 18.62
CA ALA A 34 -24.47 8.08 17.25
C ALA A 34 -23.00 7.63 17.22
N ALA A 35 -22.66 6.80 16.25
CA ALA A 35 -21.27 6.45 15.94
C ALA A 35 -20.53 7.70 15.43
N PRO A 36 -19.22 7.85 15.70
CA PRO A 36 -18.45 8.99 15.21
C PRO A 36 -18.47 9.02 13.68
N ASP A 37 -18.80 10.16 13.12
CA ASP A 37 -18.79 10.44 11.69
C ASP A 37 -17.35 10.29 11.14
N HIS A 38 -17.15 9.25 10.33
CA HIS A 38 -15.95 9.10 9.53
C HIS A 38 -16.07 10.02 8.30
N PRO A 39 -15.03 10.79 7.92
CA PRO A 39 -15.11 11.82 6.85
C PRO A 39 -15.36 11.28 5.43
N LEU A 40 -15.63 9.98 5.26
CA LEU A 40 -15.94 9.34 3.98
C LEU A 40 -17.43 9.42 3.55
N ASN A 41 -18.30 10.05 4.33
CA ASN A 41 -19.75 10.07 4.07
C ASN A 41 -20.28 11.33 3.37
N GLN A 42 -19.41 12.20 2.85
CA GLN A 42 -19.87 13.31 2.02
C GLN A 42 -19.37 13.15 0.59
N PRO A 43 -20.26 13.11 -0.43
CA PRO A 43 -19.83 13.18 -1.81
C PRO A 43 -19.14 14.56 -2.03
N PRO A 44 -17.97 14.60 -2.70
CA PRO A 44 -17.30 15.85 -2.95
C PRO A 44 -18.20 16.75 -3.81
N LYS A 45 -18.49 17.95 -3.31
CA LYS A 45 -19.13 19.00 -4.11
C LYS A 45 -18.17 19.41 -5.22
N LEU A 46 -18.52 19.11 -6.46
CA LEU A 46 -17.87 19.65 -7.65
C LEU A 46 -17.87 21.18 -7.60
N ALA A 47 -16.75 21.78 -7.24
CA ALA A 47 -16.53 23.21 -7.43
C ALA A 47 -16.19 23.43 -8.90
N GLN A 48 -17.18 23.77 -9.70
CA GLN A 48 -16.99 24.32 -11.04
C GLN A 48 -16.39 25.72 -10.94
N ALA A 49 -15.07 25.81 -11.05
CA ALA A 49 -14.42 27.09 -11.37
C ALA A 49 -14.35 27.19 -12.90
N ALA A 50 -15.25 27.94 -13.49
CA ALA A 50 -15.25 28.23 -14.91
C ALA A 50 -14.06 29.15 -15.24
N ALA A 51 -12.96 28.59 -15.75
CA ALA A 51 -11.91 29.33 -16.43
C ALA A 51 -12.35 29.56 -17.89
N LYS A 52 -12.31 30.82 -18.37
CA LYS A 52 -12.60 31.16 -19.77
C LYS A 52 -11.64 30.41 -20.71
N PRO A 53 -12.14 29.69 -21.72
CA PRO A 53 -11.27 29.01 -22.68
C PRO A 53 -10.63 30.07 -23.62
N ALA A 54 -9.29 30.02 -23.73
CA ALA A 54 -8.50 30.95 -24.53
C ALA A 54 -8.34 30.53 -26.01
N THR A 55 -8.84 29.35 -26.42
CA THR A 55 -8.64 28.78 -27.78
C THR A 55 -9.86 27.97 -28.23
N ALA A 56 -10.04 27.82 -29.55
CA ALA A 56 -11.17 27.08 -30.12
C ALA A 56 -11.15 25.56 -29.78
N PRO A 57 -12.34 24.92 -29.67
CA PRO A 57 -12.43 23.48 -29.44
C PRO A 57 -11.75 22.69 -30.54
N ARG A 58 -11.09 21.57 -30.15
CA ARG A 58 -10.36 20.66 -31.06
C ARG A 58 -11.31 19.58 -31.58
N THR A 59 -11.97 19.83 -32.69
CA THR A 59 -12.90 18.89 -33.32
C THR A 59 -12.15 17.75 -34.02
N GLY A 60 -12.60 16.50 -33.81
CA GLY A 60 -12.19 15.33 -34.58
C GLY A 60 -10.84 14.71 -34.21
N LYS A 61 -10.15 15.16 -33.15
CA LYS A 61 -8.90 14.56 -32.66
C LYS A 61 -9.10 13.84 -31.33
N SER A 62 -8.47 12.67 -31.17
CA SER A 62 -8.33 12.03 -29.87
C SER A 62 -7.14 12.61 -29.09
N LEU A 63 -7.08 12.38 -27.77
CA LEU A 63 -5.94 12.81 -26.92
C LEU A 63 -4.59 12.31 -27.46
N PHE A 64 -4.53 11.06 -27.92
CA PHE A 64 -3.28 10.44 -28.41
C PHE A 64 -2.83 10.91 -29.80
N GLN A 65 -3.66 11.68 -30.50
CA GLN A 65 -3.31 12.33 -31.76
C GLN A 65 -2.68 13.72 -31.58
N LEU A 66 -2.64 14.22 -30.37
CA LEU A 66 -1.99 15.48 -30.00
C LEU A 66 -0.57 15.20 -29.48
N PRO A 67 0.38 16.16 -29.53
CA PRO A 67 1.63 16.04 -28.77
C PRO A 67 1.30 15.89 -27.28
N HIS A 68 1.67 14.75 -26.71
CA HIS A 68 1.30 14.39 -25.33
C HIS A 68 2.40 13.56 -24.65
N VAL A 69 2.27 13.36 -23.36
CA VAL A 69 2.98 12.36 -22.58
C VAL A 69 1.99 11.65 -21.65
N THR A 70 2.07 10.34 -21.58
CA THR A 70 1.38 9.56 -20.56
C THR A 70 2.36 9.17 -19.47
N LEU A 71 2.26 9.86 -18.35
CA LEU A 71 3.06 9.59 -17.16
C LEU A 71 2.41 8.45 -16.39
N VAL A 72 3.12 7.32 -16.26
CA VAL A 72 2.71 6.20 -15.42
C VAL A 72 3.50 6.25 -14.12
N ALA A 73 2.81 6.53 -13.03
CA ALA A 73 3.38 6.60 -11.70
C ALA A 73 3.18 5.27 -10.95
N ILE A 74 4.27 4.76 -10.40
CA ILE A 74 4.32 3.66 -9.44
C ILE A 74 4.90 4.25 -8.16
N THR A 75 4.29 3.98 -7.01
CA THR A 75 4.73 4.57 -5.74
C THR A 75 4.92 3.49 -4.69
N ASP A 76 5.90 3.69 -3.80
CA ASP A 76 6.17 2.84 -2.64
C ASP A 76 6.13 1.34 -2.97
N TRP A 77 6.90 0.91 -3.97
CA TRP A 77 6.88 -0.46 -4.48
C TRP A 77 7.46 -1.47 -3.48
N GLN A 78 8.49 -1.04 -2.70
CA GLN A 78 9.07 -1.80 -1.58
C GLN A 78 9.52 -3.21 -1.98
N ALA A 79 10.10 -3.33 -3.17
CA ALA A 79 10.57 -4.57 -3.78
C ALA A 79 9.55 -5.72 -3.75
N LYS A 80 8.25 -5.43 -3.71
CA LYS A 80 7.22 -6.48 -3.74
C LYS A 80 7.09 -7.04 -5.16
N LEU A 81 7.50 -8.30 -5.32
CA LEU A 81 7.45 -9.03 -6.58
C LEU A 81 6.07 -9.63 -6.84
N LYS A 82 5.47 -10.18 -5.80
CA LYS A 82 4.22 -10.96 -5.87
C LYS A 82 3.03 -10.13 -5.40
N PRO A 83 1.81 -10.50 -5.83
CA PRO A 83 0.60 -9.86 -5.33
C PRO A 83 0.50 -9.93 -3.81
N CYS A 84 0.03 -8.85 -3.21
CA CYS A 84 -0.25 -8.74 -1.79
C CYS A 84 -1.75 -8.91 -1.52
N GLY A 85 -2.11 -9.59 -0.43
CA GLY A 85 -3.48 -9.90 -0.03
C GLY A 85 -3.66 -11.37 0.31
N CYS A 86 -4.26 -11.66 1.49
CA CYS A 86 -4.42 -13.03 1.99
C CYS A 86 -5.56 -13.80 1.32
N THR A 87 -6.46 -13.13 0.61
CA THR A 87 -7.56 -13.74 -0.15
C THR A 87 -7.56 -13.24 -1.59
N LEU A 88 -8.08 -14.02 -2.53
CA LEU A 88 -8.07 -13.68 -3.95
C LEU A 88 -8.70 -12.31 -4.24
N ASP A 89 -9.77 -11.95 -3.56
CA ASP A 89 -10.47 -10.68 -3.72
C ASP A 89 -9.65 -9.48 -3.20
N LEU A 90 -8.71 -9.71 -2.28
CA LEU A 90 -7.79 -8.70 -1.77
C LEU A 90 -6.46 -8.65 -2.52
N GLN A 91 -6.13 -9.69 -3.29
CA GLN A 91 -4.85 -9.73 -4.00
C GLN A 91 -4.74 -8.63 -5.04
N ARG A 92 -3.70 -7.81 -4.90
CA ARG A 92 -3.35 -6.72 -5.80
C ARG A 92 -1.84 -6.69 -6.06
N GLY A 93 -1.46 -6.16 -7.22
CA GLY A 93 -0.06 -6.01 -7.59
C GLY A 93 0.54 -7.24 -8.26
N GLY A 94 1.86 -7.36 -8.16
CA GLY A 94 2.68 -8.33 -8.86
C GLY A 94 3.35 -7.72 -10.08
N VAL A 95 4.68 -7.92 -10.17
CA VAL A 95 5.49 -7.35 -11.26
C VAL A 95 5.03 -7.85 -12.63
N GLU A 96 4.57 -9.08 -12.72
CA GLU A 96 4.11 -9.70 -13.95
C GLU A 96 2.79 -9.09 -14.47
N ARG A 97 1.89 -8.68 -13.58
CA ARG A 97 0.64 -8.01 -13.95
C ARG A 97 0.89 -6.57 -14.39
N LEU A 98 1.76 -5.88 -13.66
CA LEU A 98 2.15 -4.52 -14.02
C LEU A 98 2.86 -4.49 -15.37
N ALA A 99 3.79 -5.42 -15.62
CA ALA A 99 4.49 -5.50 -16.89
C ALA A 99 3.55 -5.78 -18.06
N TYR A 100 2.60 -6.71 -17.88
CA TYR A 100 1.58 -6.97 -18.88
C TYR A 100 0.76 -5.70 -19.18
N TRP A 101 0.26 -5.04 -18.15
CA TRP A 101 -0.52 -3.81 -18.31
C TRP A 101 0.29 -2.70 -19.01
N LEU A 102 1.56 -2.51 -18.61
CA LEU A 102 2.45 -1.55 -19.26
C LEU A 102 2.69 -1.88 -20.74
N SER A 103 2.86 -3.15 -21.08
CA SER A 103 3.05 -3.58 -22.48
C SER A 103 1.83 -3.25 -23.32
N GLN A 104 0.62 -3.53 -22.82
CA GLN A 104 -0.63 -3.19 -23.50
C GLN A 104 -0.84 -1.68 -23.62
N THR A 105 -0.49 -0.93 -22.58
CA THR A 105 -0.57 0.53 -22.61
C THR A 105 0.35 1.12 -23.67
N ARG A 106 1.59 0.61 -23.81
CA ARG A 106 2.55 1.06 -24.84
C ARG A 106 2.16 0.71 -26.27
N VAL A 107 1.38 -0.35 -26.47
CA VAL A 107 0.79 -0.68 -27.78
C VAL A 107 -0.24 0.37 -28.20
N GLN A 108 -0.98 0.93 -27.24
CA GLN A 108 -2.00 1.95 -27.50
C GLN A 108 -1.44 3.38 -27.52
N ASP A 109 -0.37 3.60 -26.79
CA ASP A 109 0.27 4.90 -26.59
C ASP A 109 1.80 4.71 -26.43
N ASP A 110 2.56 5.12 -27.43
CA ASP A 110 4.03 5.04 -27.44
C ASP A 110 4.71 6.15 -26.63
N SER A 111 3.93 7.14 -26.20
CA SER A 111 4.40 8.30 -25.42
C SER A 111 4.39 8.09 -23.91
N VAL A 112 4.46 6.82 -23.48
CA VAL A 112 4.47 6.42 -22.06
C VAL A 112 5.83 6.67 -21.41
N VAL A 113 5.82 7.37 -20.27
CA VAL A 113 6.96 7.63 -19.38
C VAL A 113 6.64 7.02 -18.02
N VAL A 114 7.38 5.98 -17.62
CA VAL A 114 7.15 5.28 -16.35
C VAL A 114 8.08 5.82 -15.28
N VAL A 115 7.55 6.24 -14.16
CA VAL A 115 8.33 6.85 -13.06
C VAL A 115 7.97 6.21 -11.71
N HIS A 116 8.94 6.25 -10.79
CA HIS A 116 8.76 5.78 -9.43
C HIS A 116 9.09 6.87 -8.41
N ALA A 117 8.24 7.00 -7.38
CA ALA A 117 8.48 7.80 -6.19
C ALA A 117 8.16 6.99 -4.92
N GLY A 118 8.76 7.35 -3.80
CA GLY A 118 8.60 6.67 -2.53
C GLY A 118 9.65 5.60 -2.27
N SER A 119 9.38 4.71 -1.32
CA SER A 119 10.25 3.58 -1.00
C SER A 119 10.24 2.55 -2.14
N LEU A 120 11.39 2.34 -2.75
CA LEU A 120 11.54 1.38 -3.86
C LEU A 120 11.90 -0.02 -3.35
N LEU A 121 12.82 -0.09 -2.39
CA LEU A 121 13.47 -1.32 -1.98
C LEU A 121 13.00 -1.81 -0.62
N GLN A 122 12.95 -0.93 0.38
CA GLN A 122 12.71 -1.28 1.76
C GLN A 122 11.22 -1.37 2.06
N ASP A 123 10.80 -2.50 2.62
CA ASP A 123 9.44 -2.68 3.17
C ASP A 123 9.40 -2.44 4.69
N ASP A 124 8.21 -2.57 5.27
CA ASP A 124 7.98 -2.37 6.71
C ASP A 124 8.25 -3.66 7.51
N GLU A 125 8.61 -4.77 6.85
CA GLU A 125 8.81 -6.06 7.50
C GLU A 125 10.21 -6.16 8.12
N PRO A 126 10.36 -6.64 9.36
CA PRO A 126 11.66 -6.81 9.96
C PRO A 126 12.36 -8.07 9.42
N HIS A 127 13.48 -7.88 8.72
CA HIS A 127 14.34 -8.98 8.26
C HIS A 127 15.39 -9.33 9.32
N SER A 128 14.95 -9.81 10.49
CA SER A 128 15.80 -9.98 11.67
C SER A 128 16.54 -11.32 11.73
N SER A 129 16.08 -12.35 11.01
CA SER A 129 16.74 -13.66 10.98
C SER A 129 17.64 -13.82 9.75
N PRO A 130 18.67 -14.69 9.80
CA PRO A 130 19.49 -15.00 8.62
C PRO A 130 18.66 -15.49 7.42
N ALA A 131 17.58 -16.23 7.67
CA ALA A 131 16.69 -16.73 6.62
C ALA A 131 15.89 -15.62 5.96
N THR A 132 15.28 -14.72 6.73
CA THR A 132 14.52 -13.56 6.18
C THR A 132 15.45 -12.56 5.48
N GLN A 133 16.67 -12.35 5.98
CA GLN A 133 17.70 -11.54 5.30
C GLN A 133 18.09 -12.13 3.96
N ALA A 134 18.32 -13.46 3.90
CA ALA A 134 18.66 -14.15 2.66
C ALA A 134 17.49 -14.10 1.65
N GLN A 135 16.25 -14.32 2.09
CA GLN A 135 15.06 -14.14 1.23
C GLN A 135 14.95 -12.70 0.71
N PHE A 136 15.17 -11.71 1.55
CA PHE A 136 15.15 -10.31 1.15
C PHE A 136 16.20 -9.98 0.08
N ALA A 137 17.43 -10.50 0.25
CA ALA A 137 18.49 -10.33 -0.75
C ALA A 137 18.10 -10.94 -2.11
N LEU A 138 17.55 -12.16 -2.13
CA LEU A 138 17.04 -12.78 -3.36
C LEU A 138 15.88 -11.97 -3.97
N ARG A 139 15.03 -11.39 -3.13
CA ARG A 139 13.93 -10.52 -3.57
C ARG A 139 14.43 -9.26 -4.26
N LEU A 140 15.45 -8.61 -3.70
CA LEU A 140 16.08 -7.44 -4.31
C LEU A 140 16.72 -7.76 -5.67
N GLU A 141 17.38 -8.91 -5.80
CA GLU A 141 17.96 -9.36 -7.07
C GLU A 141 16.88 -9.60 -8.13
N ALA A 142 15.85 -10.37 -7.80
CA ALA A 142 14.74 -10.64 -8.71
C ALA A 142 13.96 -9.37 -9.08
N PHE A 143 13.78 -8.46 -8.10
CA PHE A 143 13.14 -7.17 -8.33
C PHE A 143 13.95 -6.28 -9.27
N SER A 144 15.27 -6.25 -9.12
CA SER A 144 16.15 -5.51 -10.01
C SER A 144 16.06 -6.01 -11.46
N LYS A 145 15.98 -7.33 -11.66
CA LYS A 145 15.76 -7.94 -12.98
C LYS A 145 14.38 -7.53 -13.55
N ALA A 146 13.35 -7.58 -12.72
CA ALA A 146 11.98 -7.26 -13.12
C ALA A 146 11.85 -5.78 -13.55
N ILE A 147 12.33 -4.85 -12.72
CA ILE A 147 12.21 -3.42 -13.00
C ILE A 147 13.02 -3.00 -14.25
N GLY A 148 14.17 -3.64 -14.50
CA GLY A 148 14.97 -3.43 -15.70
C GLY A 148 14.22 -3.81 -16.98
N GLN A 149 13.39 -4.85 -16.96
CA GLN A 149 12.58 -5.28 -18.12
C GLN A 149 11.37 -4.37 -18.36
N MET A 150 10.88 -3.67 -17.34
CA MET A 150 9.70 -2.80 -17.47
C MET A 150 9.98 -1.43 -18.08
N GLN A 151 11.25 -1.14 -18.45
CA GLN A 151 11.65 0.13 -19.06
C GLN A 151 11.15 1.35 -18.24
N VAL A 152 11.45 1.35 -16.96
CA VAL A 152 11.19 2.50 -16.08
C VAL A 152 12.07 3.65 -16.53
N SER A 153 11.52 4.85 -16.65
CA SER A 153 12.16 6.04 -17.21
C SER A 153 12.94 6.86 -16.20
N ALA A 154 12.53 6.85 -14.94
CA ALA A 154 13.24 7.47 -13.82
C ALA A 154 12.76 6.92 -12.47
N VAL A 155 13.70 6.87 -11.53
CA VAL A 155 13.45 6.43 -10.15
C VAL A 155 13.90 7.53 -9.19
N ALA A 156 13.03 8.00 -8.32
CA ALA A 156 13.45 8.83 -7.19
C ALA A 156 14.18 7.98 -6.16
N LEU A 157 15.37 8.41 -5.76
CA LEU A 157 16.07 7.80 -4.64
C LEU A 157 15.30 8.07 -3.36
N SER A 158 15.02 7.04 -2.59
CA SER A 158 14.43 7.16 -1.27
C SER A 158 15.51 7.12 -0.18
N ARG A 159 15.64 8.19 0.57
CA ARG A 159 16.53 8.22 1.74
C ARG A 159 16.01 7.37 2.89
N TRP A 160 14.73 7.05 2.91
CA TRP A 160 14.16 6.05 3.79
C TRP A 160 14.76 4.67 3.53
N ASP A 161 14.85 4.26 2.26
CA ASP A 161 15.49 2.99 1.88
C ASP A 161 16.95 2.94 2.37
N LEU A 162 17.68 4.05 2.24
CA LEU A 162 19.06 4.14 2.70
C LEU A 162 19.17 4.10 4.22
N ALA A 163 18.29 4.79 4.93
CA ALA A 163 18.29 4.82 6.40
C ALA A 163 17.95 3.45 6.99
N ALA A 164 16.98 2.74 6.41
CA ALA A 164 16.54 1.44 6.87
C ALA A 164 17.48 0.30 6.43
N GLY A 165 18.00 0.36 5.19
CA GLY A 165 18.79 -0.71 4.58
C GLY A 165 20.32 -0.51 4.61
N GLY A 166 20.80 0.69 4.99
CA GLY A 166 22.23 1.00 5.08
C GLY A 166 23.01 0.68 3.79
N GLU A 167 24.18 0.06 3.93
CA GLU A 167 25.02 -0.34 2.81
C GLU A 167 24.35 -1.35 1.86
N ALA A 168 23.44 -2.20 2.34
CA ALA A 168 22.73 -3.14 1.49
C ALA A 168 21.80 -2.40 0.51
N ALA A 169 21.15 -1.35 0.95
CA ALA A 169 20.33 -0.50 0.08
C ALA A 169 21.20 0.25 -0.94
N ILE A 170 22.37 0.77 -0.54
CA ILE A 170 23.32 1.42 -1.47
C ILE A 170 23.75 0.43 -2.55
N ARG A 171 24.13 -0.80 -2.18
CA ARG A 171 24.49 -1.86 -3.14
C ARG A 171 23.33 -2.23 -4.07
N ALA A 172 22.12 -2.29 -3.55
CA ALA A 172 20.93 -2.60 -4.35
C ALA A 172 20.62 -1.48 -5.35
N TYR A 173 20.69 -0.22 -4.96
CA TYR A 173 20.57 0.90 -5.89
C TYR A 173 21.68 0.93 -6.94
N ALA A 174 22.93 0.63 -6.56
CA ALA A 174 24.05 0.55 -7.51
C ALA A 174 23.83 -0.60 -8.52
N ALA A 175 23.34 -1.75 -8.08
CA ALA A 175 22.99 -2.86 -8.97
C ALA A 175 21.82 -2.49 -9.91
N LEU A 176 20.83 -1.77 -9.40
CA LEU A 176 19.72 -1.22 -10.21
C LEU A 176 20.25 -0.29 -11.29
N GLN A 177 21.21 0.58 -11.02
CA GLN A 177 21.82 1.47 -12.02
C GLN A 177 22.41 0.69 -13.20
N GLY A 178 22.98 -0.49 -12.95
CA GLY A 178 23.50 -1.38 -14.01
C GLY A 178 22.43 -2.04 -14.88
N SER A 179 21.23 -2.26 -14.33
CA SER A 179 20.11 -2.90 -15.02
C SER A 179 19.07 -1.92 -15.58
N LEU A 180 18.94 -0.75 -14.97
CA LEU A 180 18.08 0.34 -15.45
C LEU A 180 18.78 1.09 -16.59
N ARG A 181 18.07 1.30 -17.69
CA ARG A 181 18.46 2.28 -18.72
C ARG A 181 18.08 3.72 -18.33
N ALA A 182 17.64 3.92 -17.10
CA ALA A 182 17.05 5.13 -16.58
C ALA A 182 17.87 5.68 -15.41
N PRO A 183 17.89 7.01 -15.20
CA PRO A 183 18.61 7.60 -14.08
C PRO A 183 17.91 7.34 -12.76
N ILE A 184 18.70 7.19 -11.71
CA ILE A 184 18.28 7.42 -10.34
C ILE A 184 18.41 8.92 -10.07
N LEU A 185 17.34 9.52 -9.58
CA LEU A 185 17.26 10.95 -9.31
C LEU A 185 17.41 11.22 -7.82
N ALA A 186 18.23 12.21 -7.47
CA ALA A 186 18.34 12.73 -6.09
C ALA A 186 18.69 14.22 -6.16
N LEU A 187 17.97 15.05 -5.38
CA LEU A 187 18.19 16.48 -5.33
C LEU A 187 19.57 16.83 -4.75
N THR A 188 20.02 16.07 -3.77
CA THR A 188 21.32 16.20 -3.13
C THR A 188 22.17 14.92 -3.32
N PRO A 189 23.52 15.04 -3.41
CA PRO A 189 24.39 13.89 -3.60
C PRO A 189 24.23 12.81 -2.55
N VAL A 190 24.42 11.55 -2.96
CA VAL A 190 24.46 10.39 -2.06
C VAL A 190 25.79 9.67 -2.27
N PRO A 191 26.66 9.56 -1.26
CA PRO A 191 27.92 8.84 -1.38
C PRO A 191 27.69 7.40 -1.87
N GLY A 192 28.51 6.97 -2.84
CA GLY A 192 28.45 5.62 -3.41
C GLY A 192 27.39 5.41 -4.50
N LEU A 193 26.60 6.43 -4.85
CA LEU A 193 25.62 6.36 -5.93
C LEU A 193 25.81 7.47 -6.97
N GLN A 194 25.63 7.11 -8.24
CA GLN A 194 25.61 8.07 -9.34
C GLN A 194 24.17 8.52 -9.60
N ALA A 195 23.69 9.47 -8.80
CA ALA A 195 22.36 10.04 -8.96
C ALA A 195 22.43 11.37 -9.74
N GLN A 196 21.44 11.62 -10.58
CA GLN A 196 21.27 12.89 -11.29
C GLN A 196 20.30 13.79 -10.52
N LYS A 197 20.51 15.11 -10.57
CA LYS A 197 19.57 16.07 -9.96
C LYS A 197 18.30 16.23 -10.77
N ILE A 198 18.44 16.25 -12.08
CA ILE A 198 17.37 16.41 -13.06
C ILE A 198 17.58 15.45 -14.22
N HIS A 199 16.49 15.13 -14.91
CA HIS A 199 16.51 14.39 -16.15
C HIS A 199 15.50 14.98 -17.13
N LEU A 200 15.93 15.14 -18.38
CA LEU A 200 15.05 15.61 -19.46
C LEU A 200 14.81 14.44 -20.42
N GLN A 201 13.55 14.09 -20.60
CA GLN A 201 13.12 13.01 -21.49
C GLN A 201 12.10 13.53 -22.51
N ARG A 202 12.26 13.09 -23.76
CA ARG A 202 11.29 13.38 -24.82
C ARG A 202 10.34 12.20 -24.99
N SER A 203 9.02 12.47 -24.99
CA SER A 203 8.00 11.47 -25.35
C SER A 203 8.07 11.16 -26.86
N ALA A 204 7.51 10.04 -27.29
CA ALA A 204 7.46 9.68 -28.70
C ALA A 204 6.68 10.73 -29.53
N SER A 205 5.64 11.32 -28.98
CA SER A 205 4.87 12.41 -29.61
C SER A 205 5.57 13.78 -29.59
N GLY A 206 6.78 13.86 -28.98
CA GLY A 206 7.64 15.04 -29.03
C GLY A 206 7.60 15.96 -27.83
N VAL A 207 6.82 15.67 -26.77
CA VAL A 207 6.77 16.48 -25.56
C VAL A 207 8.03 16.30 -24.72
N GLN A 208 8.67 17.40 -24.31
CA GLN A 208 9.81 17.42 -23.40
C GLN A 208 9.33 17.41 -21.94
N VAL A 209 9.71 16.37 -21.20
CA VAL A 209 9.36 16.14 -19.79
C VAL A 209 10.61 16.31 -18.94
N GLY A 210 10.59 17.24 -18.02
CA GLY A 210 11.62 17.43 -17.01
C GLY A 210 11.25 16.68 -15.73
N LEU A 211 12.16 15.84 -15.24
CA LEU A 211 11.99 15.02 -14.03
C LEU A 211 13.01 15.43 -12.98
N LEU A 212 12.59 15.53 -11.72
CA LEU A 212 13.45 15.71 -10.57
C LEU A 212 12.92 14.90 -9.37
N ALA A 213 13.78 14.54 -8.43
CA ALA A 213 13.36 13.89 -7.19
C ALA A 213 13.37 14.89 -6.02
N VAL A 214 12.53 14.64 -5.02
CA VAL A 214 12.46 15.43 -3.78
C VAL A 214 12.29 14.50 -2.59
N ASP A 215 13.18 14.62 -1.61
CA ASP A 215 13.12 13.84 -0.36
C ASP A 215 13.09 14.80 0.85
N PRO A 216 12.41 14.47 1.96
CA PRO A 216 12.41 15.29 3.17
C PRO A 216 13.80 15.61 3.71
N LEU A 217 14.76 14.70 3.52
CA LEU A 217 16.13 14.84 4.01
C LEU A 217 17.06 15.62 3.07
N ASP A 218 16.55 16.18 1.96
CA ASP A 218 17.35 17.00 1.06
C ASP A 218 17.69 18.38 1.64
N ALA A 219 16.95 18.85 2.63
CA ALA A 219 17.18 20.13 3.29
C ALA A 219 16.65 20.12 4.74
N ALA A 220 17.11 21.08 5.53
CA ALA A 220 16.77 21.17 6.96
C ALA A 220 15.28 21.47 7.20
N ASP A 221 14.63 22.18 6.29
CA ASP A 221 13.21 22.56 6.39
C ASP A 221 12.52 22.62 5.01
N ASP A 222 11.20 22.84 5.03
CA ASP A 222 10.37 22.89 3.83
C ASP A 222 10.73 24.10 2.94
N ALA A 223 11.13 25.23 3.50
CA ALA A 223 11.47 26.43 2.72
C ALA A 223 12.80 26.27 1.97
N ALA A 224 13.82 25.79 2.66
CA ALA A 224 15.13 25.47 2.07
C ALA A 224 14.98 24.42 0.96
N ARG A 225 14.17 23.39 1.17
CA ARG A 225 13.88 22.35 0.17
C ARG A 225 13.15 22.94 -1.04
N ALA A 226 12.13 23.78 -0.84
CA ALA A 226 11.43 24.46 -1.92
C ALA A 226 12.36 25.37 -2.74
N ALA A 227 13.32 26.04 -2.10
CA ALA A 227 14.31 26.85 -2.80
C ALA A 227 15.21 25.98 -3.71
N LEU A 228 15.72 24.85 -3.22
CA LEU A 228 16.50 23.91 -4.02
C LEU A 228 15.69 23.38 -5.22
N VAL A 229 14.45 22.98 -5.00
CA VAL A 229 13.56 22.48 -6.05
C VAL A 229 13.30 23.57 -7.09
N SER A 230 13.09 24.82 -6.67
CA SER A 230 12.83 25.95 -7.58
C SER A 230 13.99 26.19 -8.55
N VAL A 231 15.23 26.00 -8.11
CA VAL A 231 16.42 26.09 -8.98
C VAL A 231 16.37 25.00 -10.06
N GLN A 232 16.05 23.76 -9.68
CA GLN A 232 16.00 22.64 -10.64
C GLN A 232 14.83 22.79 -11.62
N VAL A 233 13.68 23.30 -11.16
CA VAL A 233 12.53 23.61 -12.03
C VAL A 233 12.89 24.65 -13.05
N ALA A 234 13.58 25.74 -12.63
CA ALA A 234 14.04 26.79 -13.55
C ALA A 234 15.03 26.24 -14.59
N GLU A 235 15.97 25.40 -14.17
CA GLU A 235 16.93 24.74 -15.05
C GLU A 235 16.23 23.85 -16.08
N LEU A 236 15.28 23.00 -15.67
CA LEU A 236 14.50 22.17 -16.58
C LEU A 236 13.70 23.00 -17.60
N ARG A 237 13.11 24.10 -17.17
CA ARG A 237 12.39 25.03 -18.08
C ARG A 237 13.33 25.68 -19.08
N GLN A 238 14.53 26.09 -18.66
CA GLN A 238 15.57 26.64 -19.56
C GLN A 238 16.04 25.60 -20.59
N GLN A 239 16.09 24.32 -20.21
CA GLN A 239 16.39 23.21 -21.11
C GLN A 239 15.22 22.82 -22.01
N GLY A 240 14.08 23.50 -21.94
CA GLY A 240 12.92 23.32 -22.82
C GLY A 240 11.87 22.34 -22.31
N ALA A 241 11.85 21.98 -21.02
CA ALA A 241 10.81 21.15 -20.46
C ALA A 241 9.42 21.82 -20.59
N GLN A 242 8.52 21.16 -21.30
CA GLN A 242 7.11 21.58 -21.46
C GLN A 242 6.26 21.13 -20.27
N VAL A 243 6.63 20.00 -19.66
CA VAL A 243 6.04 19.45 -18.44
C VAL A 243 7.15 19.23 -17.42
N VAL A 244 7.00 19.71 -16.19
CA VAL A 244 7.96 19.47 -15.09
C VAL A 244 7.29 18.66 -14.00
N VAL A 245 7.89 17.51 -13.69
CA VAL A 245 7.38 16.51 -12.76
C VAL A 245 8.35 16.35 -11.60
N ALA A 246 7.86 16.51 -10.38
CA ALA A 246 8.58 16.17 -9.16
C ALA A 246 8.19 14.78 -8.68
N LEU A 247 9.17 13.90 -8.49
CA LEU A 247 9.02 12.59 -7.84
C LEU A 247 9.29 12.79 -6.34
N ALA A 248 8.23 12.94 -5.54
CA ALA A 248 8.35 13.46 -4.18
C ALA A 248 8.13 12.36 -3.11
N ASN A 249 9.17 12.04 -2.36
CA ASN A 249 9.14 11.12 -1.21
C ASN A 249 8.68 11.82 0.08
N THR A 250 7.64 12.66 0.01
CA THR A 250 7.26 13.58 1.08
C THR A 250 5.89 13.30 1.70
N GLY A 251 5.22 12.27 1.23
CA GLY A 251 3.81 12.03 1.52
C GLY A 251 2.90 13.15 1.00
N LEU A 252 1.58 12.94 1.07
CA LEU A 252 0.59 13.89 0.55
C LEU A 252 0.70 15.29 1.18
N ARG A 253 0.94 15.36 2.50
CA ARG A 253 1.06 16.65 3.20
C ARG A 253 2.25 17.46 2.71
N GLY A 254 3.40 16.82 2.54
CA GLY A 254 4.62 17.45 2.04
C GLY A 254 4.48 17.87 0.57
N ALA A 255 3.87 17.03 -0.27
CA ALA A 255 3.60 17.31 -1.67
C ALA A 255 2.71 18.57 -1.85
N ARG A 256 1.64 18.70 -1.07
CA ARG A 256 0.78 19.90 -1.09
C ARG A 256 1.53 21.17 -0.66
N LYS A 257 2.41 21.07 0.36
CA LYS A 257 3.27 22.20 0.74
C LYS A 257 4.21 22.60 -0.40
N LEU A 258 4.85 21.61 -1.03
CA LEU A 258 5.75 21.83 -2.16
C LEU A 258 5.03 22.51 -3.33
N ALA A 259 3.83 22.06 -3.67
CA ALA A 259 3.00 22.63 -4.74
C ALA A 259 2.68 24.11 -4.50
N ARG A 260 2.45 24.53 -3.24
CA ARG A 260 2.20 25.93 -2.89
C ARG A 260 3.45 26.81 -2.97
N GLN A 261 4.62 26.25 -2.68
CA GLN A 261 5.86 27.00 -2.52
C GLN A 261 6.66 27.10 -3.81
N VAL A 262 6.57 26.09 -4.71
CA VAL A 262 7.38 26.02 -5.93
C VAL A 262 6.54 26.33 -7.15
N LYS A 263 6.89 27.41 -7.83
CA LYS A 263 6.26 27.78 -9.11
C LYS A 263 6.89 27.01 -10.27
N GLY A 264 6.09 26.71 -11.28
CA GLY A 264 6.56 26.06 -12.50
C GLY A 264 6.57 24.54 -12.44
N LEU A 265 6.14 23.92 -11.34
CA LEU A 265 5.79 22.51 -11.31
C LEU A 265 4.44 22.28 -11.99
N ASP A 266 4.32 21.21 -12.76
CA ASP A 266 3.06 20.77 -13.36
C ASP A 266 2.46 19.58 -12.60
N VAL A 267 3.31 18.61 -12.22
CA VAL A 267 2.90 17.38 -11.58
C VAL A 267 3.80 17.05 -10.41
N ILE A 268 3.22 16.55 -9.35
CA ILE A 268 3.95 15.85 -8.27
C ILE A 268 3.46 14.42 -8.20
N VAL A 269 4.36 13.48 -8.41
CA VAL A 269 4.16 12.05 -8.10
C VAL A 269 4.50 11.85 -6.64
N VAL A 270 3.52 11.45 -5.84
CA VAL A 270 3.64 11.43 -4.38
C VAL A 270 3.96 10.02 -3.89
N GLY A 271 5.12 9.85 -3.33
CA GLY A 271 5.56 8.65 -2.58
C GLY A 271 5.65 8.92 -1.08
N GLN A 272 6.07 7.92 -0.31
CA GLN A 272 6.03 7.87 1.16
C GLN A 272 4.60 8.00 1.69
N LEU A 273 3.74 7.16 1.13
CA LEU A 273 2.33 7.11 1.49
C LEU A 273 2.12 6.34 2.80
N ASP A 274 1.18 6.81 3.61
CA ASP A 274 0.72 6.03 4.76
C ASP A 274 0.09 4.72 4.31
N ALA A 275 0.23 3.66 5.14
CA ALA A 275 -0.32 2.34 4.86
C ALA A 275 -1.85 2.33 4.64
N LYS A 276 -2.55 3.36 5.11
CA LYS A 276 -4.00 3.53 4.98
C LYS A 276 -4.41 4.40 3.79
N THR A 277 -3.44 4.86 2.98
CA THR A 277 -3.75 5.71 1.83
C THR A 277 -4.38 4.87 0.73
N ASP A 278 -5.63 5.16 0.42
CA ASP A 278 -6.33 4.58 -0.72
C ASP A 278 -5.87 5.22 -2.04
N PRO A 279 -6.00 4.54 -3.20
CA PRO A 279 -5.71 5.15 -4.48
C PRO A 279 -6.67 6.31 -4.72
N SER A 280 -6.15 7.45 -5.16
CA SER A 280 -7.01 8.54 -5.63
C SER A 280 -7.66 8.13 -6.95
N LEU A 281 -8.97 8.01 -6.96
CA LEU A 281 -9.73 7.70 -8.18
C LEU A 281 -9.92 8.94 -9.07
N ASP A 282 -9.80 10.12 -8.48
CA ASP A 282 -9.94 11.41 -9.14
C ASP A 282 -8.59 12.15 -9.16
N LEU A 283 -8.41 12.99 -10.16
CA LEU A 283 -7.19 13.81 -10.31
C LEU A 283 -7.15 14.90 -9.23
N GLU A 284 -6.24 14.75 -8.28
CA GLU A 284 -6.04 15.74 -7.22
C GLU A 284 -5.28 16.97 -7.74
N ARG A 285 -5.56 18.13 -7.14
CA ARG A 285 -4.92 19.41 -7.47
C ARG A 285 -4.57 20.20 -6.21
N GLU A 286 -3.45 20.91 -6.29
CA GLU A 286 -3.09 21.94 -5.33
C GLU A 286 -2.69 23.19 -6.10
N GLY A 287 -3.61 24.14 -6.24
CA GLY A 287 -3.49 25.24 -7.19
C GLY A 287 -3.44 24.73 -8.64
N GLU A 288 -2.38 25.09 -9.36
CA GLU A 288 -2.14 24.66 -10.74
C GLU A 288 -1.41 23.30 -10.84
N VAL A 289 -0.91 22.76 -9.74
CA VAL A 289 -0.12 21.55 -9.71
C VAL A 289 -1.02 20.32 -9.55
N LEU A 290 -0.83 19.33 -10.41
CA LEU A 290 -1.51 18.03 -10.34
C LEU A 290 -0.77 17.10 -9.38
N LEU A 291 -1.51 16.43 -8.50
CA LEU A 291 -0.97 15.46 -7.56
C LEU A 291 -1.46 14.08 -7.97
N ILE A 292 -0.53 13.16 -8.21
CA ILE A 292 -0.85 11.77 -8.53
C ILE A 292 -0.09 10.81 -7.62
N HIS A 293 -0.74 9.74 -7.25
CA HIS A 293 -0.10 8.62 -6.55
C HIS A 293 -0.79 7.31 -6.91
N ALA A 294 -0.01 6.24 -6.90
CA ALA A 294 -0.52 4.88 -6.77
C ALA A 294 -0.56 4.53 -5.27
N THR A 295 -0.98 3.35 -4.92
CA THR A 295 -0.82 2.87 -3.55
C THR A 295 0.54 2.19 -3.37
N ARG A 296 0.79 1.66 -2.19
CA ARG A 296 1.99 0.89 -1.87
C ARG A 296 2.01 -0.47 -2.59
N HIS A 297 3.19 -1.10 -2.66
CA HIS A 297 3.43 -2.47 -3.13
C HIS A 297 3.10 -2.74 -4.60
N GLY A 298 3.03 -1.72 -5.44
CA GLY A 298 2.66 -1.88 -6.84
C GLY A 298 1.24 -2.43 -7.05
N ALA A 299 0.36 -2.26 -6.06
CA ALA A 299 -1.02 -2.75 -6.11
C ALA A 299 -1.87 -2.04 -7.17
N TRP A 300 -1.52 -0.81 -7.48
CA TRP A 300 -2.16 0.07 -8.46
C TRP A 300 -1.11 0.78 -9.30
N ALA A 301 -1.51 1.23 -10.48
CA ALA A 301 -0.76 2.14 -11.32
C ALA A 301 -1.60 3.37 -11.62
N ALA A 302 -1.02 4.56 -11.46
CA ALA A 302 -1.66 5.83 -11.80
C ALA A 302 -1.14 6.31 -13.15
N ALA A 303 -2.02 6.52 -14.12
CA ALA A 303 -1.69 7.01 -15.45
C ALA A 303 -2.28 8.40 -15.68
N LEU A 304 -1.44 9.37 -16.05
CA LEU A 304 -1.80 10.75 -16.32
C LEU A 304 -1.32 11.14 -17.71
N THR A 305 -2.25 11.29 -18.64
CA THR A 305 -1.95 11.81 -19.98
C THR A 305 -2.04 13.32 -19.98
N LEU A 306 -0.99 13.97 -20.41
CA LEU A 306 -0.84 15.42 -20.43
C LEU A 306 -0.62 15.92 -21.85
N VAL A 307 -1.44 16.88 -22.30
CA VAL A 307 -1.26 17.64 -23.53
C VAL A 307 -0.87 19.06 -23.14
N PRO A 308 0.41 19.46 -23.22
CA PRO A 308 0.88 20.75 -22.71
C PRO A 308 0.67 21.92 -23.67
N ASP A 309 -0.17 21.76 -24.70
CA ASP A 309 -0.40 22.75 -25.73
C ASP A 309 -1.26 23.92 -25.22
N GLY A 310 -0.75 25.12 -25.35
CA GLY A 310 -1.37 26.34 -24.85
C GLY A 310 -0.87 26.77 -23.47
N GLY A 311 -1.42 27.84 -22.95
CA GLY A 311 -1.15 28.38 -21.61
C GLY A 311 -2.33 28.17 -20.67
N GLY A 312 -2.14 28.51 -19.38
CA GLY A 312 -3.17 28.47 -18.36
C GLY A 312 -3.21 27.16 -17.57
N SER A 313 -4.30 26.97 -16.83
CA SER A 313 -4.52 25.80 -15.99
C SER A 313 -4.81 24.53 -16.81
N TRP A 314 -4.55 23.38 -16.22
CA TRP A 314 -4.90 22.09 -16.80
C TRP A 314 -6.42 21.86 -16.78
N SER A 315 -7.02 21.61 -17.95
CA SER A 315 -8.42 21.21 -18.07
C SER A 315 -8.52 19.68 -17.98
N GLU A 316 -9.48 19.19 -17.21
CA GLU A 316 -9.70 17.75 -17.08
C GLU A 316 -10.32 17.16 -18.35
N ALA A 317 -9.76 16.04 -18.81
CA ALA A 317 -10.16 15.35 -20.01
C ALA A 317 -10.20 13.82 -19.84
N SER A 318 -10.32 13.31 -18.62
CA SER A 318 -10.29 11.87 -18.30
C SER A 318 -11.35 11.07 -19.06
N GLN A 319 -12.55 11.65 -19.25
CA GLN A 319 -13.62 11.03 -20.02
C GLN A 319 -13.30 10.88 -21.52
N HIS A 320 -12.28 11.56 -22.03
CA HIS A 320 -11.84 11.46 -23.42
C HIS A 320 -10.71 10.45 -23.65
N LEU A 321 -10.27 9.73 -22.59
CA LEU A 321 -9.26 8.68 -22.75
C LEU A 321 -9.77 7.59 -23.68
N PRO A 322 -8.98 7.17 -24.68
CA PRO A 322 -9.33 6.03 -25.51
C PRO A 322 -9.52 4.76 -24.65
N GLY A 323 -10.60 4.01 -24.93
CA GLY A 323 -10.90 2.78 -24.18
C GLY A 323 -11.43 3.01 -22.76
N GLU A 324 -11.65 4.25 -22.29
CA GLU A 324 -12.10 4.52 -20.92
C GLU A 324 -13.47 3.90 -20.61
N ALA A 325 -14.43 4.04 -21.51
CA ALA A 325 -15.76 3.46 -21.31
C ALA A 325 -15.71 1.92 -21.21
N GLU A 326 -14.89 1.27 -22.02
CA GLU A 326 -14.68 -0.19 -22.01
C GLU A 326 -13.96 -0.65 -20.73
N ALA A 327 -12.94 0.09 -20.29
CA ALA A 327 -12.23 -0.18 -19.06
C ALA A 327 -13.14 -0.03 -17.82
N LEU A 328 -13.97 1.02 -17.80
CA LEU A 328 -14.97 1.23 -16.74
C LEU A 328 -16.08 0.16 -16.78
N GLN A 329 -16.50 -0.29 -17.98
CA GLN A 329 -17.48 -1.35 -18.13
C GLN A 329 -16.97 -2.68 -17.54
N THR A 330 -15.72 -3.04 -17.83
CA THR A 330 -15.07 -4.23 -17.24
C THR A 330 -15.03 -4.14 -15.71
N ARG A 331 -14.72 -2.96 -15.16
CA ARG A 331 -14.75 -2.74 -13.71
C ARG A 331 -16.15 -2.83 -13.12
N LEU A 332 -17.16 -2.34 -13.82
CA LEU A 332 -18.56 -2.44 -13.42
C LEU A 332 -19.00 -3.90 -13.33
N GLU A 333 -18.68 -4.71 -14.34
CA GLU A 333 -18.99 -6.14 -14.36
C GLU A 333 -18.31 -6.90 -13.21
N ALA A 334 -17.03 -6.59 -12.94
CA ALA A 334 -16.30 -7.15 -11.81
C ALA A 334 -16.92 -6.74 -10.47
N ALA A 335 -17.31 -5.48 -10.30
CA ALA A 335 -17.98 -4.98 -9.08
C ALA A 335 -19.34 -5.65 -8.87
N GLN A 336 -20.13 -5.78 -9.92
CA GLN A 336 -21.43 -6.46 -9.87
C GLN A 336 -21.29 -7.95 -9.56
N LYS A 337 -20.29 -8.63 -10.16
CA LYS A 337 -19.98 -10.03 -9.84
C LYS A 337 -19.61 -10.16 -8.37
N HIS A 338 -18.72 -9.32 -7.88
CA HIS A 338 -18.29 -9.31 -6.47
C HIS A 338 -19.48 -9.14 -5.51
N VAL A 339 -20.40 -8.23 -5.83
CA VAL A 339 -21.63 -8.03 -5.02
C VAL A 339 -22.51 -9.29 -5.04
N ARG A 340 -22.68 -9.95 -6.20
CA ARG A 340 -23.43 -11.22 -6.27
C ARG A 340 -22.78 -12.30 -5.40
N ASP A 341 -21.47 -12.46 -5.50
CA ASP A 341 -20.72 -13.47 -4.75
C ASP A 341 -20.78 -13.22 -3.23
N LEU A 342 -20.71 -11.95 -2.81
CA LEU A 342 -20.87 -11.56 -1.40
C LEU A 342 -22.29 -11.85 -0.88
N LYS A 343 -23.32 -11.53 -1.64
CA LYS A 343 -24.72 -11.83 -1.28
C LYS A 343 -24.95 -13.33 -1.12
N ALA A 344 -24.36 -14.13 -2.01
CA ALA A 344 -24.48 -15.60 -1.95
C ALA A 344 -23.83 -16.20 -0.69
N ARG A 345 -22.79 -15.54 -0.14
CA ARG A 345 -22.11 -15.99 1.11
C ARG A 345 -22.88 -15.65 2.39
N GLY A 346 -23.78 -14.71 2.35
CA GLY A 346 -24.69 -14.28 3.43
C GLY A 346 -24.00 -14.02 4.77
N SER A 347 -23.68 -12.76 5.10
CA SER A 347 -23.24 -12.39 6.43
C SER A 347 -23.71 -10.98 6.78
N LEU A 348 -23.95 -10.70 8.06
CA LEU A 348 -24.33 -9.37 8.56
C LEU A 348 -23.32 -8.27 8.20
N SER A 349 -22.04 -8.60 8.05
CA SER A 349 -21.01 -7.66 7.61
C SER A 349 -21.18 -7.27 6.14
N VAL A 350 -21.64 -8.19 5.30
CA VAL A 350 -21.95 -7.95 3.89
C VAL A 350 -23.14 -7.00 3.76
N GLU A 351 -24.21 -7.20 4.52
CA GLU A 351 -25.39 -6.33 4.50
C GLU A 351 -25.04 -4.87 4.84
N ARG A 352 -24.16 -4.67 5.83
CA ARG A 352 -23.68 -3.32 6.21
C ARG A 352 -22.81 -2.65 5.16
N ALA A 353 -22.09 -3.42 4.35
CA ALA A 353 -21.23 -2.91 3.29
C ALA A 353 -21.97 -2.68 1.96
N MET A 354 -23.18 -3.23 1.78
CA MET A 354 -23.95 -3.13 0.54
C MET A 354 -24.18 -1.71 0.04
N PRO A 355 -24.53 -0.70 0.89
CA PRO A 355 -24.69 0.67 0.40
C PRO A 355 -23.44 1.24 -0.25
N LEU A 356 -22.24 0.91 0.27
CA LEU A 356 -20.96 1.35 -0.30
C LEU A 356 -20.70 0.72 -1.67
N TYR A 357 -20.96 -0.57 -1.82
CA TYR A 357 -20.84 -1.25 -3.11
C TYR A 357 -21.83 -0.72 -4.15
N GLN A 358 -23.07 -0.42 -3.71
CA GLN A 358 -24.06 0.16 -4.60
C GLN A 358 -23.67 1.57 -5.06
N ALA A 359 -23.12 2.39 -4.16
CA ALA A 359 -22.60 3.71 -4.49
C ALA A 359 -21.46 3.62 -5.53
N GLN A 360 -20.53 2.66 -5.37
CA GLN A 360 -19.46 2.40 -6.32
C GLN A 360 -19.99 1.97 -7.69
N ILE A 361 -21.00 1.10 -7.74
CA ILE A 361 -21.65 0.67 -9.00
C ILE A 361 -22.28 1.89 -9.69
N ASN A 362 -22.99 2.72 -8.95
CA ASN A 362 -23.65 3.91 -9.50
C ASN A 362 -22.62 4.92 -10.04
N ASP A 363 -21.51 5.14 -9.34
CA ASP A 363 -20.39 5.98 -9.80
C ASP A 363 -19.82 5.45 -11.13
N LEU A 364 -19.51 4.16 -11.22
CA LEU A 364 -19.01 3.54 -12.44
C LEU A 364 -19.99 3.71 -13.61
N GLN A 365 -21.28 3.54 -13.39
CA GLN A 365 -22.31 3.74 -14.42
C GLN A 365 -22.35 5.20 -14.91
N GLN A 366 -22.27 6.18 -14.00
CA GLN A 366 -22.21 7.60 -14.37
C GLN A 366 -20.95 7.94 -15.17
N ARG A 367 -19.79 7.40 -14.77
CA ARG A 367 -18.53 7.59 -15.48
C ARG A 367 -18.53 6.94 -16.86
N ILE A 368 -19.13 5.77 -17.02
CA ILE A 368 -19.32 5.13 -18.35
C ILE A 368 -20.16 6.02 -19.25
N ALA A 369 -21.30 6.51 -18.76
CA ALA A 369 -22.16 7.40 -19.53
C ALA A 369 -21.43 8.70 -19.93
N ALA A 370 -20.65 9.29 -19.02
CA ALA A 370 -19.83 10.46 -19.29
C ALA A 370 -18.76 10.20 -20.37
N ALA A 371 -18.05 9.05 -20.28
CA ALA A 371 -17.04 8.66 -21.25
C ALA A 371 -17.63 8.39 -22.64
N GLN A 372 -18.82 7.75 -22.70
CA GLN A 372 -19.54 7.56 -23.96
C GLN A 372 -19.99 8.88 -24.60
N ALA A 373 -20.53 9.79 -23.79
CA ALA A 373 -20.96 11.12 -24.26
C ALA A 373 -19.76 11.96 -24.74
N ALA A 374 -18.62 11.88 -24.03
CA ALA A 374 -17.40 12.61 -24.35
C ALA A 374 -16.81 12.23 -25.73
N ARG A 375 -17.01 10.99 -26.19
CA ARG A 375 -16.57 10.56 -27.55
C ARG A 375 -17.16 11.40 -28.68
N GLN A 376 -18.31 12.00 -28.46
CA GLN A 376 -19.01 12.84 -29.44
C GLN A 376 -18.72 14.33 -29.27
N GLN A 377 -18.00 14.70 -28.21
CA GLN A 377 -17.67 16.11 -27.91
C GLN A 377 -16.25 16.44 -28.36
N PRO A 378 -16.00 17.66 -28.82
CA PRO A 378 -14.64 18.10 -29.09
C PRO A 378 -13.83 18.17 -27.81
N LEU A 379 -12.52 17.88 -27.92
CA LEU A 379 -11.60 18.07 -26.81
C LEU A 379 -11.59 19.54 -26.37
N PRO A 380 -11.52 19.82 -25.06
CA PRO A 380 -11.33 21.18 -24.58
C PRO A 380 -10.08 21.82 -25.19
N ALA A 381 -10.08 23.14 -25.27
CA ALA A 381 -8.91 23.89 -25.69
C ALA A 381 -7.90 24.05 -24.55
N GLY A 382 -6.65 24.37 -24.87
CA GLY A 382 -5.59 24.61 -23.90
C GLY A 382 -4.92 23.33 -23.39
N ARG A 383 -4.31 23.41 -22.21
CA ARG A 383 -3.62 22.28 -21.57
C ARG A 383 -4.62 21.26 -21.06
N LEU A 384 -4.41 19.97 -21.41
CA LEU A 384 -5.31 18.90 -21.00
C LEU A 384 -4.61 17.91 -20.09
N ALA A 385 -5.34 17.44 -19.08
CA ALA A 385 -4.93 16.38 -18.17
C ALA A 385 -6.02 15.32 -18.12
N ALA A 386 -5.67 14.09 -18.47
CA ALA A 386 -6.58 12.95 -18.42
C ALA A 386 -5.99 11.87 -17.51
N TYR A 387 -6.71 11.48 -16.48
CA TYR A 387 -6.23 10.62 -15.40
C TYR A 387 -7.05 9.34 -15.28
N ARG A 388 -6.37 8.25 -15.04
CA ARG A 388 -6.98 7.00 -14.58
C ARG A 388 -6.07 6.27 -13.62
N VAL A 389 -6.65 5.54 -12.69
CA VAL A 389 -5.94 4.61 -11.83
C VAL A 389 -6.40 3.18 -12.11
N VAL A 390 -5.46 2.25 -12.19
CA VAL A 390 -5.71 0.86 -12.56
C VAL A 390 -5.27 -0.05 -11.42
N GLY A 391 -6.21 -0.81 -10.87
CA GLY A 391 -5.93 -1.86 -9.90
C GLY A 391 -5.44 -3.11 -10.60
N LEU A 392 -4.30 -3.61 -10.16
CA LEU A 392 -3.70 -4.85 -10.69
C LEU A 392 -4.22 -6.04 -9.87
N ASP A 393 -5.49 -6.37 -10.02
CA ASP A 393 -6.13 -7.42 -9.24
C ASP A 393 -5.82 -8.84 -9.75
N TRP A 394 -6.33 -9.85 -9.06
CA TRP A 394 -6.07 -11.25 -9.34
C TRP A 394 -6.52 -11.71 -10.73
N SER A 395 -7.46 -11.01 -11.35
CA SER A 395 -7.97 -11.33 -12.69
C SER A 395 -7.13 -10.71 -13.82
N ALA A 396 -6.20 -9.80 -13.49
CA ALA A 396 -5.34 -9.18 -14.48
C ALA A 396 -4.39 -10.22 -15.10
N PRO A 397 -4.22 -10.22 -16.44
CA PRO A 397 -3.26 -11.09 -17.11
C PRO A 397 -1.83 -10.82 -16.67
N THR A 398 -0.95 -11.80 -16.84
CA THR A 398 0.46 -11.74 -16.44
C THR A 398 1.39 -11.75 -17.66
N ASP A 399 2.50 -11.03 -17.55
CA ASP A 399 3.61 -11.11 -18.50
C ASP A 399 4.39 -12.41 -18.26
N PRO A 400 4.56 -13.28 -19.28
CA PRO A 400 5.19 -14.59 -19.09
C PRO A 400 6.68 -14.50 -18.76
N GLN A 401 7.39 -13.46 -19.20
CA GLN A 401 8.81 -13.29 -18.90
C GLN A 401 9.00 -12.90 -17.43
N LEU A 402 8.19 -12.00 -16.93
CA LEU A 402 8.22 -11.60 -15.51
C LEU A 402 7.67 -12.71 -14.59
N ALA A 403 6.67 -13.47 -15.04
CA ALA A 403 6.22 -14.67 -14.31
C ALA A 403 7.35 -15.69 -14.14
N ALA A 404 8.21 -15.86 -15.14
CA ALA A 404 9.40 -16.72 -15.03
C ALA A 404 10.43 -16.18 -14.02
N VAL A 405 10.61 -14.85 -13.93
CA VAL A 405 11.49 -14.23 -12.90
C VAL A 405 10.93 -14.50 -11.48
N VAL A 406 9.62 -14.36 -11.29
CA VAL A 406 8.97 -14.65 -10.02
C VAL A 406 9.08 -16.13 -9.65
N ALA A 407 8.86 -17.04 -10.59
CA ALA A 407 8.99 -18.48 -10.38
C ALA A 407 10.44 -18.89 -10.02
N ALA A 408 11.44 -18.29 -10.66
CA ALA A 408 12.84 -18.51 -10.32
C ALA A 408 13.17 -18.02 -8.90
N TYR A 409 12.66 -16.85 -8.52
CA TYR A 409 12.76 -16.34 -7.15
C TYR A 409 12.13 -17.31 -6.13
N ASP A 410 10.92 -17.81 -6.38
CA ASP A 410 10.24 -18.75 -5.48
C ASP A 410 11.03 -20.05 -5.30
N ALA A 411 11.65 -20.54 -6.37
CA ALA A 411 12.51 -21.74 -6.30
C ALA A 411 13.75 -21.51 -5.41
N GLU A 412 14.41 -20.34 -5.52
CA GLU A 412 15.55 -20.00 -4.68
C GLU A 412 15.15 -19.76 -3.22
N VAL A 413 14.02 -19.09 -2.97
CA VAL A 413 13.44 -18.94 -1.63
C VAL A 413 13.18 -20.29 -0.99
N GLY A 414 12.65 -21.26 -1.75
CA GLY A 414 12.44 -22.62 -1.28
C GLY A 414 13.72 -23.28 -0.75
N LYS A 415 14.84 -23.13 -1.47
CA LYS A 415 16.16 -23.65 -1.05
C LYS A 415 16.69 -22.97 0.22
N VAL A 416 16.55 -21.63 0.29
CA VAL A 416 16.94 -20.86 1.48
C VAL A 416 16.11 -21.27 2.69
N ALA A 417 14.80 -21.38 2.53
CA ALA A 417 13.87 -21.80 3.56
C ALA A 417 14.23 -23.18 4.11
N GLU A 418 14.48 -24.15 3.25
CA GLU A 418 14.90 -25.50 3.65
C GLU A 418 16.26 -25.52 4.38
N LYS A 419 17.20 -24.70 3.94
CA LYS A 419 18.54 -24.64 4.54
C LYS A 419 18.58 -23.90 5.88
N LEU A 420 17.90 -22.77 6.01
CA LEU A 420 18.09 -21.82 7.11
C LEU A 420 16.91 -21.78 8.11
N ALA A 421 15.74 -22.31 7.75
CA ALA A 421 14.54 -22.28 8.57
C ALA A 421 13.94 -23.65 8.87
N SER A 422 14.69 -24.74 8.63
CA SER A 422 14.21 -26.11 8.88
C SER A 422 14.22 -26.48 10.36
N THR A 423 15.18 -26.02 11.14
CA THR A 423 15.41 -26.49 12.52
C THR A 423 14.54 -25.69 13.50
N PRO A 424 13.71 -26.39 14.33
CA PRO A 424 12.99 -25.74 15.41
C PRO A 424 13.93 -25.08 16.42
N VAL A 425 13.51 -23.96 16.98
CA VAL A 425 14.24 -23.29 18.07
C VAL A 425 14.04 -24.07 19.35
N ALA A 426 15.14 -24.51 19.97
CA ALA A 426 15.09 -25.20 21.25
C ALA A 426 14.71 -24.24 22.38
N ALA A 427 13.82 -24.68 23.28
CA ALA A 427 13.53 -23.94 24.50
C ALA A 427 14.67 -24.11 25.52
N LYS A 428 14.98 -23.07 26.28
CA LYS A 428 15.88 -23.14 27.43
C LYS A 428 15.15 -23.78 28.60
N PRO A 429 15.89 -24.40 29.58
CA PRO A 429 15.28 -24.92 30.79
C PRO A 429 14.41 -23.86 31.50
N GLY A 430 13.17 -24.20 31.81
CA GLY A 430 12.21 -23.29 32.46
C GLY A 430 11.58 -22.21 31.54
N GLN A 431 11.93 -22.17 30.27
CA GLN A 431 11.32 -21.30 29.30
C GLN A 431 10.02 -21.88 28.76
N ALA A 432 8.95 -21.07 28.71
CA ALA A 432 7.73 -21.46 28.04
C ALA A 432 8.00 -21.73 26.54
N SER A 433 7.43 -22.82 26.02
CA SER A 433 7.59 -23.25 24.63
C SER A 433 6.27 -23.72 24.04
N TYR A 434 6.18 -23.69 22.72
CA TYR A 434 5.02 -24.15 21.97
C TYR A 434 4.97 -25.67 21.95
N ILE A 435 3.80 -26.24 22.22
CA ILE A 435 3.58 -27.70 22.31
C ILE A 435 2.58 -28.22 21.27
N GLY A 436 1.81 -27.34 20.63
CA GLY A 436 0.83 -27.68 19.61
C GLY A 436 -0.55 -28.00 20.14
N GLN A 437 -1.56 -27.73 19.34
CA GLN A 437 -2.98 -27.82 19.68
C GLN A 437 -3.43 -29.20 20.19
N ALA A 438 -2.83 -30.27 19.73
CA ALA A 438 -3.20 -31.62 20.18
C ALA A 438 -3.03 -31.81 21.70
N GLU A 439 -1.99 -31.24 22.29
CA GLU A 439 -1.76 -31.25 23.72
C GLU A 439 -2.83 -30.48 24.50
N CYS A 440 -3.24 -29.30 23.95
CA CYS A 440 -4.29 -28.49 24.56
C CYS A 440 -5.64 -29.23 24.58
N LEU A 441 -5.99 -29.89 23.48
CA LEU A 441 -7.27 -30.60 23.34
C LEU A 441 -7.37 -31.86 24.21
N GLY A 442 -6.24 -32.37 24.75
CA GLY A 442 -6.24 -33.45 25.75
C GLY A 442 -6.97 -33.07 27.04
N CYS A 443 -6.97 -31.81 27.44
CA CYS A 443 -7.66 -31.30 28.62
C CYS A 443 -8.86 -30.40 28.25
N HIS A 444 -8.80 -29.69 27.14
CA HIS A 444 -9.84 -28.76 26.66
C HIS A 444 -10.66 -29.36 25.51
N GLU A 445 -11.26 -30.55 25.75
CA GLU A 445 -12.00 -31.32 24.73
C GLU A 445 -13.15 -30.51 24.10
N ASP A 446 -13.83 -29.69 24.89
CA ASP A 446 -14.96 -28.87 24.46
C ASP A 446 -14.57 -27.86 23.37
N ALA A 447 -13.31 -27.43 23.33
CA ALA A 447 -12.78 -26.53 22.30
C ALA A 447 -12.51 -27.23 20.96
N GLY A 448 -12.63 -28.57 20.88
CA GLY A 448 -12.31 -29.32 19.67
C GLY A 448 -13.18 -28.97 18.46
N GLY A 449 -14.44 -28.61 18.69
CA GLY A 449 -15.35 -28.10 17.64
C GLY A 449 -14.86 -26.78 17.05
N PHE A 450 -14.54 -25.82 17.91
CA PHE A 450 -13.96 -24.53 17.51
C PHE A 450 -12.62 -24.70 16.79
N ALA A 451 -11.72 -25.52 17.33
CA ALA A 451 -10.40 -25.74 16.76
C ALA A 451 -10.42 -26.22 15.29
N LYS A 452 -11.50 -26.90 14.88
CA LYS A 452 -11.68 -27.43 13.52
C LYS A 452 -12.50 -26.53 12.60
N ALA A 453 -13.40 -25.73 13.14
CA ALA A 453 -14.43 -25.03 12.37
C ALA A 453 -14.16 -23.55 12.14
N ASN A 454 -13.22 -22.92 12.88
CA ASN A 454 -12.90 -21.52 12.70
C ASN A 454 -12.01 -21.28 11.45
N PRO A 455 -12.04 -20.07 10.84
CA PRO A 455 -11.24 -19.77 9.64
C PRO A 455 -9.73 -19.95 9.82
N HIS A 456 -9.21 -19.80 11.04
CA HIS A 456 -7.79 -19.97 11.36
C HIS A 456 -7.30 -21.42 11.18
N ALA A 457 -8.21 -22.40 11.26
CA ALA A 457 -7.89 -23.82 11.05
C ALA A 457 -7.61 -24.21 9.59
N ALA A 458 -7.70 -23.26 8.68
CA ALA A 458 -7.39 -23.46 7.27
C ALA A 458 -6.31 -22.47 6.76
N ALA A 459 -5.58 -21.81 7.67
CA ALA A 459 -4.59 -20.80 7.32
C ALA A 459 -3.47 -21.35 6.43
N TRP A 460 -2.94 -22.53 6.75
CA TRP A 460 -1.90 -23.20 5.95
C TRP A 460 -2.38 -23.59 4.56
N LYS A 461 -3.62 -24.04 4.47
CA LYS A 461 -4.22 -24.40 3.17
C LYS A 461 -4.23 -23.22 2.21
N THR A 462 -4.46 -22.00 2.69
CA THR A 462 -4.44 -20.82 1.82
C THR A 462 -3.07 -20.57 1.18
N LEU A 463 -1.96 -20.94 1.86
CA LEU A 463 -0.61 -20.88 1.28
C LEU A 463 -0.38 -22.02 0.27
N GLN A 464 -0.93 -23.22 0.54
CA GLN A 464 -0.85 -24.34 -0.40
C GLN A 464 -1.53 -24.00 -1.72
N ASP A 465 -2.71 -23.37 -1.66
CA ASP A 465 -3.52 -23.01 -2.83
C ASP A 465 -2.81 -22.00 -3.75
N VAL A 466 -1.82 -21.27 -3.24
CA VAL A 466 -1.04 -20.26 -4.00
C VAL A 466 0.46 -20.55 -4.05
N ALA A 467 0.87 -21.79 -3.70
CA ALA A 467 2.27 -22.26 -3.69
C ALA A 467 3.25 -21.37 -2.87
N LYS A 468 2.79 -20.82 -1.73
CA LYS A 468 3.59 -19.94 -0.86
C LYS A 468 4.02 -20.59 0.47
N THR A 469 3.98 -21.91 0.58
CA THR A 469 4.32 -22.64 1.81
C THR A 469 5.78 -22.57 2.24
N LYS A 470 6.66 -22.03 1.40
CA LYS A 470 8.08 -21.79 1.70
C LYS A 470 8.43 -20.30 1.81
N ASP A 471 7.46 -19.42 1.60
CA ASP A 471 7.65 -17.97 1.66
C ASP A 471 7.66 -17.50 3.13
N LEU A 472 8.83 -17.03 3.59
CA LEU A 472 9.04 -16.63 4.98
C LEU A 472 8.23 -15.39 5.40
N ASP A 473 7.80 -14.57 4.43
CA ASP A 473 6.89 -13.44 4.69
C ASP A 473 5.46 -13.92 5.02
N CYS A 474 5.13 -15.18 4.68
CA CYS A 474 3.79 -15.75 4.83
C CYS A 474 3.68 -16.72 6.02
N VAL A 475 4.68 -17.60 6.17
CA VAL A 475 4.58 -18.74 7.09
C VAL A 475 4.44 -18.35 8.56
N ALA A 476 4.97 -17.18 8.96
CA ALA A 476 4.90 -16.71 10.34
C ALA A 476 3.45 -16.50 10.82
N CYS A 477 2.56 -16.02 9.93
CA CYS A 477 1.14 -15.80 10.23
C CYS A 477 0.27 -17.05 9.96
N HIS A 478 0.77 -18.00 9.16
CA HIS A 478 0.04 -19.18 8.74
C HIS A 478 0.46 -20.46 9.46
N THR A 479 1.34 -20.35 10.48
CA THR A 479 1.73 -21.41 11.41
C THR A 479 1.74 -20.90 12.85
N THR A 480 1.82 -21.80 13.81
CA THR A 480 1.83 -21.44 15.23
C THR A 480 3.24 -21.44 15.79
N GLY A 481 3.66 -20.30 16.39
CA GLY A 481 4.97 -20.18 17.03
C GLY A 481 6.16 -20.24 16.07
N TRP A 482 6.05 -19.68 14.84
CA TRP A 482 7.13 -19.68 13.86
C TRP A 482 8.41 -19.10 14.42
N ALA A 483 9.51 -19.88 14.32
CA ALA A 483 10.84 -19.50 14.82
C ALA A 483 10.87 -19.14 16.33
N GLN A 484 9.89 -19.60 17.11
CA GLN A 484 9.83 -19.43 18.56
C GLN A 484 10.24 -20.73 19.29
N PRO A 485 10.62 -20.67 20.57
CA PRO A 485 11.01 -21.82 21.34
C PRO A 485 9.97 -22.95 21.31
N GLY A 486 10.34 -24.14 20.79
CA GLY A 486 9.46 -25.30 20.62
C GLY A 486 8.44 -25.20 19.49
N GLY A 487 8.34 -24.04 18.83
CA GLY A 487 7.32 -23.78 17.83
C GLY A 487 7.66 -24.26 16.42
N SER A 488 6.97 -23.69 15.44
CA SER A 488 7.05 -24.10 14.04
C SER A 488 8.40 -23.80 13.39
N ALA A 489 8.87 -24.75 12.63
CA ALA A 489 9.91 -24.66 11.61
C ALA A 489 9.53 -25.60 10.46
N PHE A 490 10.23 -25.57 9.32
CA PHE A 490 9.85 -26.46 8.21
C PHE A 490 9.94 -27.95 8.53
N ALA A 491 10.88 -28.37 9.41
CA ALA A 491 10.99 -29.76 9.80
C ALA A 491 9.82 -30.31 10.63
N ASN A 492 9.08 -29.45 11.31
CA ASN A 492 7.96 -29.84 12.16
C ASN A 492 6.65 -29.11 11.84
N VAL A 493 6.55 -28.50 10.64
CA VAL A 493 5.43 -27.64 10.24
C VAL A 493 4.09 -28.37 10.32
N GLU A 494 4.04 -29.66 10.04
CA GLU A 494 2.80 -30.48 10.11
C GLU A 494 2.15 -30.45 11.51
N LYS A 495 2.96 -30.36 12.57
CA LYS A 495 2.46 -30.25 13.94
C LYS A 495 1.86 -28.86 14.24
N PHE A 496 2.41 -27.83 13.61
CA PHE A 496 2.13 -26.43 13.93
C PHE A 496 1.47 -25.63 12.80
N LYS A 497 1.08 -26.32 11.71
CA LYS A 497 0.34 -25.66 10.62
C LYS A 497 -0.96 -25.07 11.14
N ASP A 498 -1.41 -24.00 10.48
CA ASP A 498 -2.58 -23.22 10.88
C ASP A 498 -2.35 -22.33 12.12
N VAL A 499 -3.29 -21.47 12.42
CA VAL A 499 -3.29 -20.62 13.61
C VAL A 499 -4.00 -21.37 14.74
N GLN A 500 -3.22 -22.05 15.57
CA GLN A 500 -3.69 -22.89 16.66
C GLN A 500 -3.86 -22.09 17.96
N CYS A 501 -4.27 -22.76 19.04
CA CYS A 501 -4.56 -22.17 20.36
C CYS A 501 -3.44 -21.25 20.85
N GLU A 502 -2.20 -21.72 20.79
CA GLU A 502 -1.02 -21.00 21.29
C GLU A 502 -0.65 -19.75 20.49
N ALA A 503 -1.15 -19.58 19.26
CA ALA A 503 -0.95 -18.35 18.50
C ALA A 503 -1.67 -17.14 19.15
N CYS A 504 -2.77 -17.42 19.85
CA CYS A 504 -3.58 -16.42 20.55
C CYS A 504 -3.29 -16.38 22.05
N HIS A 505 -3.10 -17.56 22.67
CA HIS A 505 -2.98 -17.70 24.12
C HIS A 505 -1.52 -17.68 24.61
N GLY A 506 -0.54 -17.87 23.73
CA GLY A 506 0.88 -17.98 24.05
C GLY A 506 1.35 -19.41 24.26
N PRO A 507 2.67 -19.62 24.44
CA PRO A 507 3.30 -20.95 24.54
C PRO A 507 2.84 -21.71 25.79
N GLY A 508 2.29 -22.93 25.59
CA GLY A 508 1.52 -23.68 26.58
C GLY A 508 2.31 -24.66 27.45
N SER A 509 3.63 -24.88 27.22
CA SER A 509 4.37 -25.95 27.89
C SER A 509 4.36 -25.87 29.42
N LEU A 510 4.45 -24.66 29.99
CA LEU A 510 4.46 -24.51 31.44
C LEU A 510 3.07 -24.73 32.05
N HIS A 511 2.01 -24.29 31.36
CA HIS A 511 0.65 -24.55 31.77
C HIS A 511 0.28 -26.06 31.68
N ALA A 512 0.71 -26.75 30.63
CA ALA A 512 0.48 -28.18 30.49
C ALA A 512 1.21 -28.97 31.57
N ALA A 513 2.37 -28.53 32.03
CA ALA A 513 3.11 -29.14 33.13
C ALA A 513 2.52 -28.85 34.51
N ASP A 514 1.89 -27.70 34.70
CA ASP A 514 1.28 -27.26 35.95
C ASP A 514 0.10 -26.30 35.62
N PRO A 515 -1.13 -26.86 35.50
CA PRO A 515 -2.32 -26.09 35.05
C PRO A 515 -2.70 -24.94 35.98
N ASP A 516 -2.28 -24.97 37.25
CA ASP A 516 -2.56 -23.90 38.21
C ASP A 516 -1.61 -22.70 38.07
N LYS A 517 -0.53 -22.83 37.29
CA LYS A 517 0.38 -21.69 37.02
C LYS A 517 -0.19 -20.73 36.02
N PRO A 518 -0.19 -19.42 36.33
CA PRO A 518 -0.48 -18.40 35.34
C PRO A 518 0.62 -18.38 34.26
N GLY A 519 0.27 -18.27 32.98
CA GLY A 519 1.28 -18.23 31.92
C GLY A 519 0.68 -18.10 30.52
N LEU A 520 -0.64 -18.31 30.41
CA LEU A 520 -1.38 -18.12 29.16
C LEU A 520 -2.32 -16.93 29.26
N LEU A 521 -2.55 -16.27 28.14
CA LEU A 521 -3.59 -15.24 28.03
C LEU A 521 -4.95 -15.95 28.09
N ALA A 522 -5.72 -15.70 29.15
CA ALA A 522 -7.11 -16.21 29.25
C ALA A 522 -7.99 -15.68 28.10
N LYS A 523 -7.68 -14.49 27.59
CA LYS A 523 -8.34 -13.87 26.44
C LYS A 523 -7.26 -13.21 25.57
N ALA A 524 -7.27 -13.53 24.28
CA ALA A 524 -6.41 -12.86 23.31
C ALA A 524 -6.78 -11.38 23.21
N ASP A 525 -5.80 -10.51 23.24
CA ASP A 525 -5.98 -9.06 23.12
C ASP A 525 -5.75 -8.56 21.69
N ALA A 526 -5.96 -7.27 21.46
CA ALA A 526 -5.73 -6.65 20.16
C ALA A 526 -4.27 -6.77 19.70
N LYS A 527 -3.30 -6.85 20.62
CA LYS A 527 -1.88 -7.01 20.30
C LYS A 527 -1.57 -8.40 19.77
N ALA A 528 -2.17 -9.45 20.35
CA ALA A 528 -2.03 -10.81 19.87
C ALA A 528 -2.60 -10.94 18.43
N CYS A 529 -3.78 -10.39 18.18
CA CYS A 529 -4.38 -10.38 16.85
C CYS A 529 -3.56 -9.57 15.83
N GLY A 530 -3.03 -8.42 16.26
CA GLY A 530 -2.26 -7.49 15.42
C GLY A 530 -0.92 -8.04 14.91
N GLN A 531 -0.44 -9.15 15.44
CA GLN A 531 0.74 -9.83 14.91
C GLN A 531 0.53 -10.35 13.48
N CYS A 532 -0.70 -10.73 13.14
CA CYS A 532 -1.07 -11.25 11.82
C CYS A 532 -2.04 -10.31 11.08
N HIS A 533 -2.99 -9.70 11.80
CA HIS A 533 -3.97 -8.77 11.24
C HIS A 533 -3.41 -7.35 11.15
N THR A 534 -2.43 -7.16 10.26
CA THR A 534 -1.85 -5.86 9.96
C THR A 534 -2.71 -5.09 8.94
N GLN A 535 -2.50 -3.79 8.80
CA GLN A 535 -3.17 -2.98 7.78
C GLN A 535 -2.93 -3.51 6.36
N GLN A 536 -1.77 -4.08 6.11
CA GLN A 536 -1.38 -4.65 4.82
C GLN A 536 -2.15 -5.93 4.50
N HIS A 537 -2.26 -6.85 5.48
CA HIS A 537 -2.81 -8.19 5.29
C HIS A 537 -4.29 -8.31 5.66
N SER A 538 -4.78 -7.37 6.47
CA SER A 538 -6.16 -7.37 6.95
C SER A 538 -6.69 -5.94 7.09
N PRO A 539 -6.83 -5.19 5.98
CA PRO A 539 -7.15 -3.74 6.01
C PRO A 539 -8.49 -3.40 6.66
N ARG A 540 -9.38 -4.39 6.75
CA ARG A 540 -10.71 -4.25 7.39
C ARG A 540 -10.75 -4.78 8.82
N PHE A 541 -9.58 -5.16 9.38
CA PHE A 541 -9.54 -5.70 10.73
C PHE A 541 -9.96 -4.66 11.76
N ALA A 542 -10.90 -5.08 12.62
CA ALA A 542 -11.27 -4.36 13.83
C ALA A 542 -11.39 -5.39 14.94
N TYR A 543 -10.65 -5.20 16.04
CA TYR A 543 -10.51 -6.19 17.10
C TYR A 543 -11.86 -6.68 17.65
N GLU A 544 -12.72 -5.78 18.09
CA GLU A 544 -13.98 -6.15 18.74
C GLU A 544 -14.91 -7.02 17.87
N PRO A 545 -15.20 -6.65 16.59
CA PRO A 545 -16.05 -7.48 15.75
C PRO A 545 -15.43 -8.85 15.44
N TYR A 546 -14.09 -8.91 15.25
CA TYR A 546 -13.40 -10.17 14.94
C TYR A 546 -13.31 -11.08 16.16
N ALA A 547 -12.94 -10.54 17.34
CA ALA A 547 -12.86 -11.29 18.58
C ALA A 547 -14.22 -11.92 18.97
N ARG A 548 -15.34 -11.21 18.74
CA ARG A 548 -16.69 -11.76 19.01
C ARG A 548 -17.01 -13.01 18.19
N GLN A 549 -16.44 -13.16 16.98
CA GLN A 549 -16.67 -14.34 16.15
C GLN A 549 -15.97 -15.59 16.69
N LEU A 550 -14.98 -15.42 17.56
CA LEU A 550 -14.26 -16.50 18.21
C LEU A 550 -14.95 -16.98 19.52
N ILE A 551 -15.92 -16.23 20.02
CA ILE A 551 -16.65 -16.56 21.25
C ILE A 551 -17.87 -17.42 20.86
N VAL A 552 -17.69 -18.72 20.92
CA VAL A 552 -18.68 -19.73 20.50
C VAL A 552 -18.79 -20.83 21.55
N PRO A 553 -19.83 -21.70 21.50
CA PRO A 553 -19.94 -22.85 22.41
C PRO A 553 -18.68 -23.72 22.40
N GLY A 554 -18.11 -24.00 23.57
CA GLY A 554 -16.83 -24.69 23.75
C GLY A 554 -15.60 -23.78 23.67
N HIS A 555 -15.76 -22.51 23.24
CA HIS A 555 -14.68 -21.53 23.25
C HIS A 555 -15.22 -20.14 23.65
N GLY A 556 -14.98 -19.75 24.91
CA GLY A 556 -15.49 -18.51 25.49
C GLY A 556 -16.97 -18.54 25.89
N GLN A 557 -17.71 -19.60 25.57
CA GLN A 557 -19.06 -19.91 26.02
C GLN A 557 -19.12 -21.37 26.49
N PRO A 558 -20.05 -21.73 27.42
CA PRO A 558 -20.28 -23.13 27.78
C PRO A 558 -20.52 -23.99 26.54
N ALA A 559 -20.02 -25.22 26.55
CA ALA A 559 -20.27 -26.17 25.46
C ALA A 559 -21.78 -26.40 25.30
N ALA A 560 -22.24 -26.57 24.07
CA ALA A 560 -23.63 -26.95 23.81
C ALA A 560 -23.87 -28.33 24.46
N LYS A 561 -24.95 -28.43 25.28
CA LYS A 561 -25.32 -29.74 25.84
C LYS A 561 -25.57 -30.68 24.68
N LYS A 562 -24.85 -31.84 24.69
CA LYS A 562 -25.16 -32.91 23.74
C LYS A 562 -26.61 -33.33 23.93
N PRO A 563 -27.41 -33.49 22.87
CA PRO A 563 -28.80 -33.93 22.97
C PRO A 563 -28.91 -35.33 23.55
#